data_a52ed421bad18a93252ad4ac7803d58c
#
_entry.id   a52ed421bad18a93252ad4ac7803d58c
#
_cell.length_a   1.000
_cell.length_b   1.000
_cell.length_c   1.000
_cell.angle_alpha   90.00
_cell.angle_beta   90.00
_cell.angle_gamma   90.00
#
_symmetry.space_group_name_H-M   'P 1'
#
loop_
_entity.id
_entity.type
_entity.pdbx_description
1 polymer ?
#
loop_
_entity_poly.entity_id
_entity_poly.type
_entity_poly.pdbx_seq_one_letter_code
_entity_poly.pdbx_strand_id
1 'polypeptide(L)'
;FGGGAGGGRRGGPKVFRGADVSYSLEITLEQAVAGAKTDIRVPVWEECETCHGSGCKSGTSKKTCPHCGGSGMININRGFLQVQQTCPYCHGTGEIIADPCPDCQGRGRNRKTKTLEINIPAGINDGQRIRIQGKGEPGPNGGPCGDLFVQVFIKQHEIFQRDGDDLHADLPLSFATAALGGEVSVPTMGTEARITIPEGTQTGKIFRLRGKGVPHLHGLSLIHI
;
A
#
# COMPACT_ATOMS: atom_id res chain seq x y z
N PHE A 1 -16.46 45.28 35.39
CA PHE A 1 -15.56 44.52 36.28
C PHE A 1 -15.95 43.07 36.26
N GLY A 2 -15.15 42.23 35.63
CA GLY A 2 -15.37 40.79 35.58
C GLY A 2 -14.15 40.13 34.94
N GLY A 3 -13.09 39.92 35.75
CA GLY A 3 -11.88 39.23 35.34
C GLY A 3 -12.16 37.73 35.19
N GLY A 4 -12.29 37.25 33.95
CA GLY A 4 -12.31 35.85 33.65
C GLY A 4 -10.90 35.29 33.63
N ALA A 5 -10.47 34.59 34.68
CA ALA A 5 -9.25 33.82 34.74
C ALA A 5 -9.37 32.64 33.74
N GLY A 6 -8.79 32.80 32.55
CA GLY A 6 -8.65 31.76 31.57
C GLY A 6 -7.68 30.70 32.07
N GLY A 7 -8.22 29.62 32.66
CA GLY A 7 -7.45 28.44 33.05
C GLY A 7 -6.76 27.83 31.83
N GLY A 8 -5.42 27.95 31.77
CA GLY A 8 -4.60 27.30 30.77
C GLY A 8 -4.79 25.79 30.87
N ARG A 9 -5.52 25.22 29.91
CA ARG A 9 -5.56 23.75 29.71
C ARG A 9 -4.14 23.30 29.44
N ARG A 10 -3.54 22.60 30.39
CA ARG A 10 -2.31 21.83 30.20
C ARG A 10 -2.61 20.87 29.05
N GLY A 11 -2.09 21.17 27.85
CA GLY A 11 -2.21 20.31 26.71
C GLY A 11 -1.54 18.97 27.01
N GLY A 12 -2.32 17.91 27.14
CA GLY A 12 -1.82 16.55 27.20
C GLY A 12 -0.99 16.24 25.93
N PRO A 13 -0.20 15.16 25.92
CA PRO A 13 0.59 14.80 24.76
C PRO A 13 -0.32 14.71 23.54
N LYS A 14 0.00 15.49 22.51
CA LYS A 14 -0.77 15.47 21.25
C LYS A 14 -0.62 14.09 20.61
N VAL A 15 -1.72 13.40 20.50
CA VAL A 15 -1.82 12.09 19.83
C VAL A 15 -1.94 12.35 18.34
N PHE A 16 -1.04 11.77 17.54
CA PHE A 16 -1.05 11.89 16.09
C PHE A 16 -1.26 10.51 15.47
N ARG A 17 -1.97 10.49 14.33
CA ARG A 17 -2.11 9.27 13.53
C ARG A 17 -0.76 8.87 12.94
N GLY A 18 -0.49 7.56 12.86
CA GLY A 18 0.68 7.03 12.20
C GLY A 18 0.68 7.28 10.69
N ALA A 19 1.85 7.15 10.08
CA ALA A 19 2.00 7.30 8.65
C ALA A 19 1.38 6.13 7.89
N ASP A 20 0.86 6.43 6.71
CA ASP A 20 0.39 5.41 5.77
C ASP A 20 1.59 4.75 5.09
N VAL A 21 1.49 3.45 4.82
CA VAL A 21 2.54 2.65 4.17
C VAL A 21 2.06 2.24 2.78
N SER A 22 2.93 2.35 1.79
CA SER A 22 2.67 1.85 0.43
C SER A 22 3.48 0.59 0.16
N TYR A 23 2.85 -0.41 -0.44
CA TYR A 23 3.46 -1.67 -0.84
C TYR A 23 3.11 -1.96 -2.30
N SER A 24 4.09 -2.33 -3.12
CA SER A 24 3.89 -2.73 -4.51
C SER A 24 3.81 -4.26 -4.59
N LEU A 25 2.74 -4.76 -5.17
CA LEU A 25 2.50 -6.18 -5.37
C LEU A 25 2.39 -6.48 -6.86
N GLU A 26 3.22 -7.40 -7.34
CA GLU A 26 3.11 -7.93 -8.70
C GLU A 26 2.30 -9.22 -8.70
N ILE A 27 1.31 -9.30 -9.58
CA ILE A 27 0.46 -10.46 -9.79
C ILE A 27 0.47 -10.88 -11.25
N THR A 28 0.06 -12.12 -11.53
CA THR A 28 -0.13 -12.57 -12.91
C THR A 28 -1.48 -12.14 -13.46
N LEU A 29 -1.64 -12.19 -14.79
CA LEU A 29 -2.90 -11.82 -15.43
C LEU A 29 -4.04 -12.75 -15.00
N GLU A 30 -3.77 -14.05 -14.83
CA GLU A 30 -4.75 -15.05 -14.38
C GLU A 30 -5.25 -14.71 -12.95
N GLN A 31 -4.33 -14.33 -12.06
CA GLN A 31 -4.67 -13.90 -10.71
C GLN A 31 -5.51 -12.62 -10.72
N ALA A 32 -5.21 -11.69 -11.63
CA ALA A 32 -5.99 -10.47 -11.78
C ALA A 32 -7.41 -10.75 -12.30
N VAL A 33 -7.54 -11.72 -13.21
CA VAL A 33 -8.83 -12.10 -13.81
C VAL A 33 -9.69 -12.90 -12.83
N ALA A 34 -9.12 -13.93 -12.20
CA ALA A 34 -9.86 -14.82 -11.30
C ALA A 34 -10.07 -14.24 -9.90
N GLY A 35 -9.25 -13.25 -9.53
CA GLY A 35 -9.08 -12.86 -8.14
C GLY A 35 -8.20 -13.87 -7.39
N ALA A 36 -7.53 -13.42 -6.37
CA ALA A 36 -6.64 -14.29 -5.59
C ALA A 36 -6.54 -13.82 -4.14
N LYS A 37 -6.27 -14.77 -3.25
CA LYS A 37 -5.78 -14.48 -1.90
C LYS A 37 -4.26 -14.64 -1.92
N THR A 38 -3.56 -13.62 -1.49
CA THR A 38 -2.10 -13.61 -1.52
C THR A 38 -1.55 -13.10 -0.20
N ASP A 39 -0.54 -13.79 0.29
CA ASP A 39 0.19 -13.37 1.48
C ASP A 39 1.30 -12.40 1.09
N ILE A 40 1.29 -11.24 1.70
CA ILE A 40 2.35 -10.25 1.54
C ILE A 40 3.16 -10.09 2.82
N ARG A 41 4.45 -9.86 2.69
CA ARG A 41 5.36 -9.58 3.80
C ARG A 41 5.64 -8.08 3.85
N VAL A 42 5.04 -7.41 4.81
CA VAL A 42 5.19 -5.96 4.94
C VAL A 42 6.02 -5.66 6.17
N PRO A 43 7.09 -4.84 6.02
CA PRO A 43 7.81 -4.33 7.17
C PRO A 43 6.95 -3.27 7.87
N VAL A 44 6.51 -3.56 9.06
CA VAL A 44 5.71 -2.66 9.90
C VAL A 44 6.50 -2.27 11.14
N TRP A 45 6.25 -1.07 11.63
CA TRP A 45 6.74 -0.67 12.94
C TRP A 45 5.75 -1.16 14.00
N GLU A 46 6.27 -1.81 15.03
CA GLU A 46 5.50 -2.22 16.19
C GLU A 46 6.01 -1.53 17.43
N GLU A 47 5.13 -1.37 18.39
CA GLU A 47 5.51 -0.88 19.69
C GLU A 47 6.55 -1.81 20.32
N CYS A 48 7.55 -1.25 20.91
CA CYS A 48 8.60 -2.04 21.57
C CYS A 48 8.04 -2.75 22.79
N GLU A 49 8.10 -4.06 22.81
CA GLU A 49 7.56 -4.89 23.89
C GLU A 49 8.22 -4.63 25.25
N THR A 50 9.49 -4.22 25.23
CA THR A 50 10.28 -3.98 26.47
C THR A 50 9.96 -2.64 27.12
N CYS A 51 9.71 -1.60 26.33
CA CYS A 51 9.47 -0.25 26.87
C CYS A 51 8.06 0.26 26.64
N HIS A 52 7.20 -0.50 25.98
CA HIS A 52 5.80 -0.15 25.68
C HIS A 52 5.68 1.28 25.12
N GLY A 53 6.46 1.56 24.06
CA GLY A 53 6.42 2.84 23.35
C GLY A 53 7.15 4.00 24.04
N SER A 54 7.56 3.88 25.29
CA SER A 54 8.21 4.98 26.03
C SER A 54 9.59 5.35 25.49
N GLY A 55 10.30 4.39 24.91
CA GLY A 55 11.69 4.53 24.48
C GLY A 55 12.70 4.51 25.63
N CYS A 56 12.25 4.48 26.88
CA CYS A 56 13.10 4.48 28.06
C CYS A 56 13.43 3.05 28.51
N LYS A 57 14.57 2.86 29.16
CA LYS A 57 14.90 1.63 29.84
C LYS A 57 13.87 1.34 30.93
N SER A 58 13.54 0.06 31.15
CA SER A 58 12.61 -0.36 32.23
C SER A 58 13.00 0.27 33.58
N GLY A 59 12.03 0.89 34.25
CA GLY A 59 12.23 1.58 35.52
C GLY A 59 12.69 3.03 35.38
N THR A 60 12.91 3.55 34.19
CA THR A 60 13.22 4.94 33.93
C THR A 60 12.10 5.64 33.14
N SER A 61 12.05 6.96 33.26
CA SER A 61 11.05 7.79 32.56
C SER A 61 11.73 8.89 31.77
N LYS A 62 10.99 9.46 30.82
CA LYS A 62 11.41 10.67 30.12
C LYS A 62 11.58 11.82 31.10
N LYS A 63 12.63 12.61 30.94
CA LYS A 63 12.93 13.80 31.76
C LYS A 63 12.59 15.06 30.98
N THR A 64 12.11 16.07 31.66
CA THR A 64 11.89 17.40 31.07
C THR A 64 13.20 17.92 30.49
N CYS A 65 13.18 18.41 29.28
CA CYS A 65 14.37 18.97 28.64
C CYS A 65 14.85 20.21 29.40
N PRO A 66 16.07 20.24 29.96
CA PRO A 66 16.57 21.36 30.76
C PRO A 66 16.80 22.63 29.92
N HIS A 67 17.02 22.47 28.59
CA HIS A 67 17.31 23.62 27.73
C HIS A 67 16.08 24.45 27.35
N CYS A 68 14.91 23.82 27.25
CA CYS A 68 13.68 24.52 26.91
C CYS A 68 12.64 24.49 28.04
N GLY A 69 12.95 23.89 29.16
CA GLY A 69 12.04 23.76 30.30
C GLY A 69 10.74 22.99 29.96
N GLY A 70 10.78 22.09 28.98
CA GLY A 70 9.60 21.32 28.53
C GLY A 70 8.79 21.98 27.39
N SER A 71 9.13 23.20 26.99
CA SER A 71 8.37 23.92 25.95
C SER A 71 8.58 23.37 24.52
N GLY A 72 9.65 22.61 24.28
CA GLY A 72 10.04 22.16 22.96
C GLY A 72 10.64 23.23 22.05
N MET A 73 10.58 24.49 22.46
CA MET A 73 11.07 25.65 21.71
C MET A 73 12.02 26.50 22.56
N ILE A 74 12.92 27.18 21.90
CA ILE A 74 13.82 28.16 22.51
C ILE A 74 13.64 29.51 21.80
N ASN A 75 13.69 30.58 22.57
CA ASN A 75 13.66 31.96 22.06
C ASN A 75 15.10 32.42 21.85
N ILE A 76 15.44 32.76 20.63
CA ILE A 76 16.74 33.33 20.28
C ILE A 76 16.56 34.81 20.01
N ASN A 77 17.24 35.66 20.79
CA ASN A 77 17.27 37.08 20.55
C ASN A 77 18.34 37.44 19.55
N ARG A 78 17.95 37.90 18.37
CA ARG A 78 18.87 38.45 17.35
C ARG A 78 18.64 39.96 17.26
N GLY A 79 19.35 40.70 18.11
CA GLY A 79 19.16 42.15 18.23
C GLY A 79 17.77 42.50 18.72
N PHE A 80 16.97 43.21 17.91
CA PHE A 80 15.59 43.60 18.23
C PHE A 80 14.53 42.57 17.80
N LEU A 81 14.94 41.46 17.17
CA LEU A 81 14.05 40.40 16.77
C LEU A 81 14.15 39.20 17.72
N GLN A 82 12.99 38.75 18.20
CA GLN A 82 12.85 37.53 18.99
C GLN A 82 12.31 36.41 18.04
N VAL A 83 13.13 35.39 17.81
CA VAL A 83 12.76 34.28 16.93
C VAL A 83 12.58 33.02 17.77
N GLN A 84 11.47 32.35 17.61
CA GLN A 84 11.24 31.04 18.19
C GLN A 84 11.85 29.97 17.27
N GLN A 85 12.68 29.12 17.87
CA GLN A 85 13.31 27.98 17.16
C GLN A 85 13.03 26.68 17.92
N THR A 86 12.85 25.59 17.16
CA THR A 86 12.76 24.25 17.74
C THR A 86 14.00 23.96 18.59
N CYS A 87 13.79 23.48 19.80
CA CYS A 87 14.90 23.15 20.71
C CYS A 87 15.79 22.06 20.09
N PRO A 88 17.10 22.33 19.87
CA PRO A 88 18.00 21.38 19.22
C PRO A 88 18.30 20.13 20.06
N TYR A 89 18.06 20.19 21.37
CA TYR A 89 18.32 19.08 22.29
C TYR A 89 17.20 18.06 22.36
N CYS A 90 15.95 18.51 22.36
CA CYS A 90 14.78 17.62 22.41
C CYS A 90 14.03 17.54 21.08
N HIS A 91 14.50 18.24 20.05
CA HIS A 91 13.90 18.25 18.72
C HIS A 91 12.38 18.56 18.73
N GLY A 92 11.96 19.44 19.64
CA GLY A 92 10.57 19.87 19.75
C GLY A 92 9.70 19.04 20.69
N THR A 93 10.19 17.94 21.24
CA THR A 93 9.40 17.05 22.13
C THR A 93 9.21 17.62 23.54
N GLY A 94 10.08 18.52 23.98
CA GLY A 94 10.08 19.03 25.35
C GLY A 94 10.67 18.07 26.38
N GLU A 95 10.90 16.82 25.99
CA GLU A 95 11.39 15.74 26.86
C GLU A 95 12.65 15.11 26.28
N ILE A 96 13.51 14.55 27.13
CA ILE A 96 14.71 13.82 26.75
C ILE A 96 14.71 12.45 27.41
N ILE A 97 15.25 11.46 26.69
CA ILE A 97 15.45 10.11 27.20
C ILE A 97 16.91 10.04 27.69
N ALA A 98 17.09 9.96 29.01
CA ALA A 98 18.44 9.85 29.62
C ALA A 98 19.01 8.44 29.44
N ASP A 99 18.16 7.43 29.66
CA ASP A 99 18.52 6.02 29.56
C ASP A 99 17.66 5.36 28.47
N PRO A 100 18.17 5.21 27.24
CA PRO A 100 17.41 4.63 26.16
C PRO A 100 17.19 3.13 26.35
N CYS A 101 16.04 2.64 25.95
CA CYS A 101 15.73 1.22 25.92
C CYS A 101 16.73 0.49 24.99
N PRO A 102 17.37 -0.60 25.44
CA PRO A 102 18.38 -1.29 24.65
C PRO A 102 17.82 -1.90 23.36
N ASP A 103 16.56 -2.37 23.36
CA ASP A 103 15.97 -3.06 22.23
C ASP A 103 15.54 -2.10 21.09
N CYS A 104 14.98 -0.95 21.43
CA CYS A 104 14.54 0.02 20.42
C CYS A 104 15.45 1.25 20.31
N GLN A 105 16.50 1.33 21.13
CA GLN A 105 17.46 2.44 21.14
C GLN A 105 16.79 3.82 21.28
N GLY A 106 15.82 3.92 22.16
CA GLY A 106 15.08 5.17 22.40
C GLY A 106 13.93 5.46 21.44
N ARG A 107 13.75 4.66 20.39
CA ARG A 107 12.71 4.90 19.38
C ARG A 107 11.30 4.54 19.85
N GLY A 108 11.15 3.72 20.89
CA GLY A 108 9.87 3.23 21.39
C GLY A 108 9.20 2.18 20.48
N ARG A 109 9.79 1.88 19.32
CA ARG A 109 9.24 0.97 18.31
C ARG A 109 10.32 0.18 17.60
N ASN A 110 9.99 -1.03 17.20
CA ASN A 110 10.87 -1.95 16.46
C ASN A 110 10.26 -2.28 15.10
N ARG A 111 11.13 -2.50 14.10
CA ARG A 111 10.69 -2.92 12.78
C ARG A 111 10.54 -4.43 12.76
N LYS A 112 9.33 -4.92 12.53
CA LYS A 112 9.02 -6.35 12.35
C LYS A 112 8.39 -6.58 10.99
N THR A 113 8.65 -7.75 10.42
CA THR A 113 7.99 -8.16 9.17
C THR A 113 6.74 -8.95 9.54
N LYS A 114 5.58 -8.46 9.13
CA LYS A 114 4.30 -9.19 9.27
C LYS A 114 3.85 -9.75 7.93
N THR A 115 3.36 -10.99 7.98
CA THR A 115 2.64 -11.59 6.86
C THR A 115 1.17 -11.21 6.99
N LEU A 116 0.63 -10.60 5.94
CA LEU A 116 -0.76 -10.19 5.85
C LEU A 116 -1.39 -10.87 4.65
N GLU A 117 -2.50 -11.59 4.88
CA GLU A 117 -3.33 -12.10 3.80
C GLU A 117 -4.17 -10.96 3.24
N ILE A 118 -4.09 -10.77 1.93
CA ILE A 118 -4.91 -9.79 1.20
C ILE A 118 -5.78 -10.51 0.18
N ASN A 119 -7.00 -10.02 0.05
CA ASN A 119 -7.93 -10.49 -0.97
C ASN A 119 -7.90 -9.53 -2.16
N ILE A 120 -7.49 -10.04 -3.31
CA ILE A 120 -7.45 -9.33 -4.58
C ILE A 120 -8.78 -9.61 -5.29
N PRO A 121 -9.62 -8.60 -5.55
CA PRO A 121 -10.86 -8.81 -6.25
C PRO A 121 -10.62 -9.23 -7.70
N ALA A 122 -11.51 -10.09 -8.23
CA ALA A 122 -11.49 -10.47 -9.64
C ALA A 122 -11.71 -9.23 -10.52
N GLY A 123 -10.97 -9.17 -11.64
CA GLY A 123 -11.07 -8.06 -12.58
C GLY A 123 -10.26 -6.82 -12.19
N ILE A 124 -9.42 -6.87 -11.16
CA ILE A 124 -8.60 -5.72 -10.73
C ILE A 124 -7.78 -5.15 -11.89
N ASN A 125 -7.71 -3.81 -11.96
CA ASN A 125 -6.93 -3.12 -12.98
C ASN A 125 -5.47 -2.91 -12.57
N ASP A 126 -4.59 -2.79 -13.56
CA ASP A 126 -3.20 -2.44 -13.33
C ASP A 126 -3.07 -1.07 -12.64
N GLY A 127 -2.15 -0.96 -11.69
CA GLY A 127 -1.95 0.25 -10.90
C GLY A 127 -3.03 0.52 -9.85
N GLN A 128 -4.06 -0.30 -9.72
CA GLN A 128 -5.13 -0.11 -8.74
C GLN A 128 -4.60 -0.30 -7.31
N ARG A 129 -5.15 0.49 -6.37
CA ARG A 129 -4.75 0.47 -4.97
C ARG A 129 -5.82 -0.16 -4.09
N ILE A 130 -5.40 -1.11 -3.26
CA ILE A 130 -6.21 -1.73 -2.22
C ILE A 130 -5.82 -1.11 -0.89
N ARG A 131 -6.77 -0.53 -0.16
CA ARG A 131 -6.56 0.05 1.15
C ARG A 131 -6.88 -0.96 2.24
N ILE A 132 -5.93 -1.19 3.15
CA ILE A 132 -6.11 -2.03 4.34
C ILE A 132 -5.99 -1.12 5.56
N GLN A 133 -7.12 -0.92 6.24
CA GLN A 133 -7.22 0.02 7.36
C GLN A 133 -6.39 -0.44 8.56
N GLY A 134 -5.70 0.52 9.21
CA GLY A 134 -4.98 0.29 10.45
C GLY A 134 -3.75 -0.63 10.35
N LYS A 135 -3.25 -0.90 9.13
CA LYS A 135 -2.05 -1.73 8.89
C LYS A 135 -0.84 -0.92 8.45
N GLY A 136 -0.90 0.41 8.57
CA GLY A 136 0.23 1.32 8.42
C GLY A 136 1.11 1.41 9.66
N GLU A 137 1.89 2.48 9.78
CA GLU A 137 2.73 2.71 10.95
C GLU A 137 1.91 3.09 12.19
N PRO A 138 2.32 2.68 13.40
CA PRO A 138 1.70 3.12 14.65
C PRO A 138 1.91 4.63 14.85
N GLY A 139 0.89 5.28 15.36
CA GLY A 139 0.97 6.70 15.70
C GLY A 139 1.85 6.95 16.92
N PRO A 140 2.54 8.10 16.98
CA PRO A 140 3.28 8.49 18.17
C PRO A 140 2.34 8.71 19.37
N ASN A 141 2.87 8.45 20.57
CA ASN A 141 2.15 8.59 21.84
C ASN A 141 0.84 7.77 21.94
N GLY A 142 0.83 6.54 21.39
CA GLY A 142 -0.37 5.69 21.38
C GLY A 142 -1.45 6.13 20.40
N GLY A 143 -1.08 6.92 19.38
CA GLY A 143 -2.01 7.31 18.32
C GLY A 143 -2.45 6.15 17.43
N PRO A 144 -3.58 6.29 16.72
CA PRO A 144 -4.06 5.25 15.82
C PRO A 144 -3.06 5.00 14.70
N CYS A 145 -2.98 3.74 14.25
CA CYS A 145 -2.14 3.37 13.12
C CYS A 145 -2.63 4.05 11.82
N GLY A 146 -1.70 4.27 10.91
CA GLY A 146 -1.99 4.61 9.53
C GLY A 146 -2.61 3.43 8.77
N ASP A 147 -2.78 3.58 7.47
CA ASP A 147 -3.29 2.55 6.59
C ASP A 147 -2.18 1.98 5.71
N LEU A 148 -2.38 0.75 5.24
CA LEU A 148 -1.54 0.13 4.22
C LEU A 148 -2.24 0.23 2.87
N PHE A 149 -1.56 0.83 1.89
CA PHE A 149 -1.98 0.88 0.50
C PHE A 149 -1.17 -0.12 -0.31
N VAL A 150 -1.84 -1.15 -0.82
CA VAL A 150 -1.22 -2.12 -1.72
C VAL A 150 -1.54 -1.72 -3.15
N GLN A 151 -0.52 -1.31 -3.89
CA GLN A 151 -0.63 -1.01 -5.31
C GLN A 151 -0.34 -2.28 -6.09
N VAL A 152 -1.31 -2.70 -6.90
CA VAL A 152 -1.22 -3.94 -7.67
C VAL A 152 -0.69 -3.63 -9.06
N PHE A 153 0.32 -4.38 -9.49
CA PHE A 153 0.88 -4.36 -10.84
C PHE A 153 0.68 -5.72 -11.49
N ILE A 154 0.17 -5.71 -12.72
CA ILE A 154 -0.08 -6.93 -13.47
C ILE A 154 1.13 -7.19 -14.37
N LYS A 155 1.74 -8.38 -14.23
CA LYS A 155 2.84 -8.80 -15.11
C LYS A 155 2.34 -8.93 -16.54
N GLN A 156 3.17 -8.52 -17.48
CA GLN A 156 2.90 -8.75 -18.88
C GLN A 156 2.79 -10.26 -19.15
N HIS A 157 1.70 -10.65 -19.81
CA HIS A 157 1.46 -12.04 -20.19
C HIS A 157 2.05 -12.34 -21.58
N GLU A 158 2.54 -13.56 -21.79
CA GLU A 158 3.21 -13.95 -23.05
C GLU A 158 2.28 -13.95 -24.26
N ILE A 159 1.01 -14.30 -24.05
CA ILE A 159 0.05 -14.50 -25.14
C ILE A 159 -0.99 -13.37 -25.16
N PHE A 160 -1.44 -12.92 -23.99
CA PHE A 160 -2.56 -12.00 -23.88
C PHE A 160 -2.12 -10.58 -23.58
N GLN A 161 -2.71 -9.63 -24.28
CA GLN A 161 -2.66 -8.22 -23.97
C GLN A 161 -4.03 -7.79 -23.47
N ARG A 162 -4.07 -7.15 -22.32
CA ARG A 162 -5.30 -6.65 -21.72
C ARG A 162 -5.54 -5.20 -22.13
N ASP A 163 -6.74 -4.93 -22.63
CA ASP A 163 -7.24 -3.58 -22.90
C ASP A 163 -8.59 -3.40 -22.19
N GLY A 164 -8.56 -2.71 -21.05
CA GLY A 164 -9.72 -2.60 -20.18
C GLY A 164 -10.18 -3.98 -19.66
N ASP A 165 -11.36 -4.40 -20.06
CA ASP A 165 -11.97 -5.69 -19.72
C ASP A 165 -11.81 -6.74 -20.82
N ASP A 166 -11.31 -6.33 -21.97
CA ASP A 166 -11.07 -7.21 -23.10
C ASP A 166 -9.62 -7.72 -23.12
N LEU A 167 -9.46 -8.91 -23.70
CA LEU A 167 -8.16 -9.53 -23.91
C LEU A 167 -7.93 -9.65 -25.42
N HIS A 168 -6.70 -9.36 -25.83
CA HIS A 168 -6.23 -9.52 -27.20
C HIS A 168 -5.15 -10.60 -27.24
N ALA A 169 -5.18 -11.45 -28.26
CA ALA A 169 -4.16 -12.44 -28.50
C ALA A 169 -3.94 -12.64 -30.00
N ASP A 170 -2.69 -12.80 -30.39
CA ASP A 170 -2.34 -13.13 -31.76
C ASP A 170 -2.29 -14.67 -31.93
N LEU A 171 -3.04 -15.18 -32.90
CA LEU A 171 -3.08 -16.61 -33.22
C LEU A 171 -2.33 -16.87 -34.54
N PRO A 172 -1.17 -17.51 -34.50
CA PRO A 172 -0.51 -17.91 -35.72
C PRO A 172 -1.24 -19.09 -36.37
N LEU A 173 -1.69 -18.92 -37.60
CA LEU A 173 -2.35 -19.94 -38.39
C LEU A 173 -1.44 -20.42 -39.52
N SER A 174 -1.56 -21.73 -39.85
CA SER A 174 -0.93 -22.25 -41.07
C SER A 174 -1.66 -21.72 -42.31
N PHE A 175 -0.91 -21.55 -43.41
CA PHE A 175 -1.51 -21.13 -44.68
C PHE A 175 -2.62 -22.07 -45.13
N ALA A 176 -2.45 -23.41 -44.95
CA ALA A 176 -3.45 -24.39 -45.29
C ALA A 176 -4.73 -24.20 -44.49
N THR A 177 -4.66 -23.96 -43.19
CA THR A 177 -5.82 -23.67 -42.32
C THR A 177 -6.51 -22.40 -42.70
N ALA A 178 -5.76 -21.35 -43.06
CA ALA A 178 -6.33 -20.08 -43.50
C ALA A 178 -7.04 -20.16 -44.84
N ALA A 179 -6.52 -20.98 -45.78
CA ALA A 179 -7.08 -21.17 -47.11
C ALA A 179 -8.30 -22.07 -47.12
N LEU A 180 -8.21 -23.23 -46.45
CA LEU A 180 -9.25 -24.28 -46.49
C LEU A 180 -10.27 -24.18 -45.36
N GLY A 181 -10.01 -23.35 -44.38
CA GLY A 181 -10.79 -23.30 -43.16
C GLY A 181 -10.45 -24.47 -42.23
N GLY A 182 -11.08 -24.49 -41.07
CA GLY A 182 -10.94 -25.58 -40.10
C GLY A 182 -11.20 -25.14 -38.66
N GLU A 183 -11.11 -26.08 -37.75
CA GLU A 183 -11.20 -25.83 -36.33
C GLU A 183 -9.80 -25.70 -35.72
N VAL A 184 -9.64 -24.66 -34.90
CA VAL A 184 -8.37 -24.41 -34.19
C VAL A 184 -8.67 -24.24 -32.71
N SER A 185 -7.86 -24.84 -31.86
CA SER A 185 -7.89 -24.69 -30.42
C SER A 185 -7.13 -23.42 -30.05
N VAL A 186 -7.77 -22.58 -29.23
CA VAL A 186 -7.24 -21.30 -28.80
C VAL A 186 -7.16 -21.28 -27.28
N PRO A 187 -6.03 -20.92 -26.70
CA PRO A 187 -5.94 -20.75 -25.26
C PRO A 187 -6.88 -19.64 -24.79
N THR A 188 -7.49 -19.84 -23.62
CA THR A 188 -8.26 -18.81 -22.92
C THR A 188 -7.84 -18.79 -21.45
N MET A 189 -8.32 -17.83 -20.68
CA MET A 189 -8.03 -17.77 -19.24
C MET A 189 -8.63 -18.98 -18.52
N GLY A 190 -7.83 -20.06 -18.39
CA GLY A 190 -8.15 -21.28 -17.63
C GLY A 190 -8.69 -22.46 -18.44
N THR A 191 -9.08 -22.29 -19.71
CA THR A 191 -9.56 -23.40 -20.58
C THR A 191 -9.13 -23.17 -22.02
N GLU A 192 -9.24 -24.19 -22.83
CA GLU A 192 -9.13 -24.04 -24.30
C GLU A 192 -10.51 -23.81 -24.91
N ALA A 193 -10.58 -22.96 -25.90
CA ALA A 193 -11.78 -22.78 -26.72
C ALA A 193 -11.47 -23.22 -28.15
N ARG A 194 -12.43 -23.83 -28.81
CA ARG A 194 -12.35 -24.14 -30.25
C ARG A 194 -13.06 -23.07 -31.04
N ILE A 195 -12.39 -22.58 -32.07
CA ILE A 195 -12.97 -21.63 -33.02
C ILE A 195 -12.93 -22.23 -34.42
N THR A 196 -13.96 -21.95 -35.21
CA THR A 196 -14.02 -22.35 -36.62
C THR A 196 -13.47 -21.17 -37.44
N ILE A 197 -12.42 -21.45 -38.19
CA ILE A 197 -11.83 -20.52 -39.15
C ILE A 197 -12.50 -20.73 -40.50
N PRO A 198 -13.16 -19.72 -41.08
CA PRO A 198 -13.74 -19.79 -42.42
C PRO A 198 -12.63 -19.95 -43.49
N GLU A 199 -12.95 -20.60 -44.60
CA GLU A 199 -12.08 -20.66 -45.75
C GLU A 199 -11.76 -19.24 -46.29
N GLY A 200 -10.54 -19.05 -46.78
CA GLY A 200 -10.11 -17.77 -47.33
C GLY A 200 -9.87 -16.66 -46.27
N THR A 201 -9.68 -17.04 -45.00
CA THR A 201 -9.40 -16.08 -43.92
C THR A 201 -8.09 -15.36 -44.18
N GLN A 202 -8.12 -14.01 -44.14
CA GLN A 202 -6.97 -13.14 -44.36
C GLN A 202 -6.25 -12.79 -43.06
N THR A 203 -4.96 -12.47 -43.18
CA THR A 203 -4.18 -11.96 -42.04
C THR A 203 -4.81 -10.69 -41.44
N GLY A 204 -4.81 -10.60 -40.13
CA GLY A 204 -5.40 -9.46 -39.39
C GLY A 204 -6.92 -9.56 -39.19
N LYS A 205 -7.55 -10.67 -39.58
CA LYS A 205 -8.97 -10.90 -39.29
C LYS A 205 -9.19 -11.17 -37.82
N ILE A 206 -10.08 -10.42 -37.18
CA ILE A 206 -10.37 -10.49 -35.75
C ILE A 206 -11.56 -11.43 -35.50
N PHE A 207 -11.37 -12.39 -34.63
CA PHE A 207 -12.40 -13.28 -34.10
C PHE A 207 -12.72 -12.90 -32.66
N ARG A 208 -13.99 -12.91 -32.28
CA ARG A 208 -14.45 -12.51 -30.94
C ARG A 208 -15.04 -13.69 -30.18
N LEU A 209 -14.44 -14.00 -29.03
CA LEU A 209 -14.94 -15.00 -28.10
C LEU A 209 -15.67 -14.31 -26.95
N ARG A 210 -16.99 -14.42 -26.91
CA ARG A 210 -17.81 -13.79 -25.88
C ARG A 210 -17.73 -14.52 -24.55
N GLY A 211 -17.66 -13.76 -23.43
CA GLY A 211 -17.67 -14.31 -22.09
C GLY A 211 -16.37 -15.03 -21.68
N LYS A 212 -15.27 -14.79 -22.39
CA LYS A 212 -13.95 -15.40 -22.11
C LYS A 212 -12.89 -14.39 -21.68
N GLY A 213 -13.19 -13.09 -21.70
CA GLY A 213 -12.28 -12.04 -21.19
C GLY A 213 -12.32 -11.88 -19.68
N VAL A 214 -11.94 -10.72 -19.18
CA VAL A 214 -11.89 -10.40 -17.74
C VAL A 214 -13.30 -10.31 -17.19
N PRO A 215 -13.66 -11.00 -16.09
CA PRO A 215 -14.97 -10.87 -15.48
C PRO A 215 -15.19 -9.44 -14.96
N HIS A 216 -16.29 -8.84 -15.35
CA HIS A 216 -16.69 -7.52 -14.89
C HIS A 216 -18.04 -7.59 -14.17
N LEU A 217 -18.24 -6.72 -13.18
CA LEU A 217 -19.47 -6.68 -12.37
C LEU A 217 -20.75 -6.32 -13.19
N HIS A 218 -20.60 -5.75 -14.41
CA HIS A 218 -21.69 -5.21 -15.19
C HIS A 218 -21.65 -5.53 -16.70
N GLY A 219 -20.89 -6.53 -17.17
CA GLY A 219 -20.81 -6.79 -18.60
C GLY A 219 -20.24 -8.14 -19.01
N LEU A 220 -20.40 -8.46 -20.31
CA LEU A 220 -19.77 -9.61 -20.95
C LEU A 220 -18.40 -9.15 -21.50
N SER A 221 -17.33 -9.68 -20.94
CA SER A 221 -15.99 -9.45 -21.47
C SER A 221 -15.73 -10.30 -22.72
N LEU A 222 -14.85 -9.81 -23.58
CA LEU A 222 -14.51 -10.43 -24.86
C LEU A 222 -13.04 -10.83 -24.92
N ILE A 223 -12.74 -11.90 -25.65
CA ILE A 223 -11.39 -12.13 -26.18
C ILE A 223 -11.42 -11.80 -27.66
N HIS A 224 -10.52 -10.95 -28.10
CA HIS A 224 -10.24 -10.62 -29.49
C HIS A 224 -9.00 -11.42 -29.94
N ILE A 225 -9.15 -12.17 -31.01
CA ILE A 225 -8.06 -13.00 -31.57
C ILE A 225 -7.88 -12.64 -33.03
#